data_e55bdfae47b5013b734dc2bd0b750653
#
_entry.id   e55bdfae47b5013b734dc2bd0b750653
#
_cell.length_a   1.000
_cell.length_b   1.000
_cell.length_c   1.000
_cell.angle_alpha   90.00
_cell.angle_beta   90.00
_cell.angle_gamma   90.00
#
_symmetry.space_group_name_H-M   'P 1'
#
loop_
_entity.id
_entity.type
_entity.pdbx_description
1 polymer ?
#
loop_
_entity_poly.entity_id
_entity_poly.type
_entity_poly.pdbx_seq_one_letter_code
_entity_poly.pdbx_strand_id
1 'polypeptide(L)'
;MALLVSAGLRSTTGVIMVPLELHFGWDRATISFTAALGIFLYGLVGPFAAALMQSIGIRRTMLAGLGLMAASTFASLWMTQPWHYLLSWGVLSGIGSGAVASVLGAAVVNRWFATRQGLVMGMLSASTATGALIFLPFLAWLSQGGAWKPVVLTVSLACLALIPFVAFCVPEHPGDVGTSRHGEIGGNAPGSPMKQAATASLAIAALVRAARKPMFWLLFGTFFVCGLTTNGLVGTHLIAFCGDHGIAPVKAAGLLSLMGLFDLVGTTASGWLTDRYDPRRLLFVYYGLRGLSLIALPFLDFGTASLTVFAIFYGLDWIATVPPTVKLANLHFGERDAPIVFGWIAVGHQLGAAAAAFGAGLIREATGSYLPAFVIAGGFGVLAALFILAMQSRQAGPAIAHP
;
A
#
# COMPACT_ATOMS: atom_id res chain seq x y z
N MET A 1 -14.00 -7.57 4.09
CA MET A 1 -13.46 -8.06 5.37
C MET A 1 -11.99 -8.48 5.27
N ALA A 2 -11.58 -9.45 4.41
CA ALA A 2 -10.18 -9.89 4.32
C ALA A 2 -9.18 -8.77 4.01
N LEU A 3 -9.51 -7.89 3.06
CA LEU A 3 -8.69 -6.69 2.75
C LEU A 3 -8.60 -5.72 3.94
N LEU A 4 -9.70 -5.54 4.67
CA LEU A 4 -9.78 -4.69 5.85
C LEU A 4 -8.86 -5.21 6.98
N VAL A 5 -8.92 -6.51 7.30
CA VAL A 5 -8.05 -7.13 8.32
C VAL A 5 -6.59 -7.14 7.87
N SER A 6 -6.31 -7.42 6.60
CA SER A 6 -4.95 -7.34 6.05
C SER A 6 -4.36 -5.92 6.15
N ALA A 7 -5.17 -4.89 5.94
CA ALA A 7 -4.77 -3.49 6.13
C ALA A 7 -4.48 -3.20 7.61
N GLY A 8 -5.35 -3.65 8.53
CA GLY A 8 -5.13 -3.54 9.97
C GLY A 8 -3.83 -4.19 10.43
N LEU A 9 -3.55 -5.41 9.94
CA LEU A 9 -2.31 -6.12 10.25
C LEU A 9 -1.06 -5.33 9.81
N ARG A 10 -1.07 -4.78 8.60
CA ARG A 10 0.07 -3.97 8.11
C ARG A 10 0.28 -2.71 8.94
N SER A 11 -0.80 -2.06 9.35
CA SER A 11 -0.74 -0.86 10.20
C SER A 11 -0.25 -1.16 11.62
N THR A 12 -0.33 -2.39 12.06
CA THR A 12 0.07 -2.83 13.41
C THR A 12 1.56 -2.60 13.65
N THR A 13 2.42 -2.75 12.64
CA THR A 13 3.88 -2.57 12.80
C THR A 13 4.23 -1.17 13.33
N GLY A 14 3.54 -0.13 12.87
CA GLY A 14 3.72 1.23 13.38
C GLY A 14 3.22 1.41 14.82
N VAL A 15 2.16 0.70 15.21
CA VAL A 15 1.59 0.77 16.56
C VAL A 15 2.46 0.07 17.60
N ILE A 16 3.00 -1.11 17.29
CA ILE A 16 3.78 -1.92 18.24
C ILE A 16 5.27 -1.57 18.28
N MET A 17 5.76 -0.67 17.42
CA MET A 17 7.18 -0.29 17.33
C MET A 17 7.73 0.16 18.67
N VAL A 18 7.14 1.18 19.27
CA VAL A 18 7.57 1.71 20.59
C VAL A 18 7.34 0.70 21.72
N PRO A 19 6.18 0.03 21.83
CA PRO A 19 5.99 -1.06 22.80
C PRO A 19 7.04 -2.16 22.74
N LEU A 20 7.51 -2.57 21.56
CA LEU A 20 8.56 -3.59 21.42
C LEU A 20 9.93 -3.07 21.86
N GLU A 21 10.27 -1.84 21.49
CA GLU A 21 11.49 -1.14 21.94
C GLU A 21 11.55 -1.09 23.48
N LEU A 22 10.44 -0.67 24.13
CA LEU A 22 10.37 -0.57 25.58
C LEU A 22 10.39 -1.92 26.30
N HIS A 23 9.77 -2.96 25.71
CA HIS A 23 9.64 -4.26 26.36
C HIS A 23 10.88 -5.15 26.20
N PHE A 24 11.50 -5.18 25.02
CA PHE A 24 12.62 -6.05 24.71
C PHE A 24 13.97 -5.32 24.69
N GLY A 25 13.99 -3.99 24.67
CA GLY A 25 15.21 -3.21 24.49
C GLY A 25 15.80 -3.34 23.08
N TRP A 26 15.01 -3.77 22.10
CA TRP A 26 15.48 -3.87 20.72
C TRP A 26 15.64 -2.49 20.10
N ASP A 27 16.69 -2.32 19.31
CA ASP A 27 16.92 -1.08 18.58
C ASP A 27 15.84 -0.84 17.52
N ARG A 28 15.58 0.42 17.25
CA ARG A 28 14.55 0.85 16.30
C ARG A 28 14.86 0.43 14.86
N ALA A 29 16.14 0.31 14.53
CA ALA A 29 16.57 -0.15 13.21
C ALA A 29 16.18 -1.61 12.97
N THR A 30 16.38 -2.50 13.94
CA THR A 30 15.96 -3.92 13.87
C THR A 30 14.44 -4.06 13.72
N ILE A 31 13.65 -3.29 14.49
CA ILE A 31 12.19 -3.30 14.38
C ILE A 31 11.75 -2.77 13.01
N SER A 32 12.35 -1.69 12.56
CA SER A 32 12.06 -1.06 11.25
C SER A 32 12.48 -1.94 10.08
N PHE A 33 13.58 -2.68 10.20
CA PHE A 33 13.99 -3.66 9.19
C PHE A 33 12.94 -4.77 9.01
N THR A 34 12.36 -5.24 10.11
CA THR A 34 11.26 -6.22 10.06
C THR A 34 10.04 -5.67 9.32
N ALA A 35 9.64 -4.43 9.62
CA ALA A 35 8.55 -3.76 8.91
C ALA A 35 8.85 -3.59 7.41
N ALA A 36 10.06 -3.17 7.08
CA ALA A 36 10.53 -3.01 5.69
C ALA A 36 10.48 -4.33 4.91
N LEU A 37 10.97 -5.42 5.51
CA LEU A 37 10.93 -6.75 4.89
C LEU A 37 9.48 -7.21 4.65
N GLY A 38 8.57 -6.97 5.62
CA GLY A 38 7.15 -7.27 5.48
C GLY A 38 6.50 -6.49 4.32
N ILE A 39 6.77 -5.20 4.20
CA ILE A 39 6.29 -4.34 3.11
C ILE A 39 6.84 -4.81 1.76
N PHE A 40 8.13 -5.13 1.70
CA PHE A 40 8.77 -5.63 0.49
C PHE A 40 8.13 -6.94 0.02
N LEU A 41 8.00 -7.93 0.91
CA LEU A 41 7.41 -9.23 0.60
C LEU A 41 5.94 -9.13 0.25
N TYR A 42 5.18 -8.25 0.93
CA TYR A 42 3.80 -7.94 0.56
C TYR A 42 3.69 -7.52 -0.91
N GLY A 43 4.57 -6.65 -1.39
CA GLY A 43 4.57 -6.22 -2.79
C GLY A 43 5.03 -7.32 -3.75
N LEU A 44 6.12 -8.00 -3.39
CA LEU A 44 6.75 -9.02 -4.23
C LEU A 44 5.85 -10.24 -4.43
N VAL A 45 5.12 -10.65 -3.41
CA VAL A 45 4.23 -11.85 -3.44
C VAL A 45 2.98 -11.61 -4.29
N GLY A 46 2.53 -10.37 -4.46
CA GLY A 46 1.29 -10.05 -5.19
C GLY A 46 1.15 -10.72 -6.56
N PRO A 47 2.10 -10.56 -7.50
CA PRO A 47 2.06 -11.23 -8.82
C PRO A 47 1.99 -12.76 -8.74
N PHE A 48 2.69 -13.37 -7.78
CA PHE A 48 2.69 -14.83 -7.56
C PHE A 48 1.37 -15.30 -6.95
N ALA A 49 0.79 -14.53 -6.02
CA ALA A 49 -0.53 -14.80 -5.47
C ALA A 49 -1.62 -14.75 -6.54
N ALA A 50 -1.52 -13.84 -7.52
CA ALA A 50 -2.41 -13.80 -8.66
C ALA A 50 -2.36 -15.11 -9.47
N ALA A 51 -1.17 -15.60 -9.77
CA ALA A 51 -0.99 -16.88 -10.47
C ALA A 51 -1.52 -18.05 -9.63
N LEU A 52 -1.31 -18.02 -8.31
CA LEU A 52 -1.81 -19.03 -7.40
C LEU A 52 -3.35 -19.06 -7.36
N MET A 53 -4.00 -17.88 -7.29
CA MET A 53 -5.47 -17.75 -7.36
C MET A 53 -6.05 -18.33 -8.66
N GLN A 54 -5.31 -18.25 -9.75
CA GLN A 54 -5.72 -18.81 -11.02
C GLN A 54 -5.54 -20.34 -11.09
N SER A 55 -4.52 -20.88 -10.42
CA SER A 55 -4.19 -22.31 -10.47
C SER A 55 -4.94 -23.14 -9.41
N ILE A 56 -4.97 -22.72 -8.15
CA ILE A 56 -5.60 -23.44 -7.05
C ILE A 56 -6.92 -22.83 -6.56
N GLY A 57 -7.25 -21.62 -7.07
CA GLY A 57 -8.47 -20.91 -6.76
C GLY A 57 -8.31 -19.77 -5.76
N ILE A 58 -9.27 -18.82 -5.79
CA ILE A 58 -9.29 -17.64 -4.93
C ILE A 58 -9.45 -18.05 -3.46
N ARG A 59 -10.44 -18.90 -3.18
CA ARG A 59 -10.77 -19.33 -1.82
C ARG A 59 -9.59 -19.99 -1.12
N ARG A 60 -8.92 -20.95 -1.79
CA ARG A 60 -7.76 -21.65 -1.22
C ARG A 60 -6.59 -20.73 -0.98
N THR A 61 -6.32 -19.81 -1.90
CA THR A 61 -5.26 -18.80 -1.75
C THR A 61 -5.55 -17.86 -0.58
N MET A 62 -6.80 -17.40 -0.42
CA MET A 62 -7.22 -16.59 0.72
C MET A 62 -7.04 -17.34 2.04
N LEU A 63 -7.47 -18.59 2.12
CA LEU A 63 -7.33 -19.41 3.33
C LEU A 63 -5.87 -19.64 3.70
N ALA A 64 -5.01 -19.91 2.71
CA ALA A 64 -3.57 -20.04 2.92
C ALA A 64 -2.95 -18.73 3.43
N GLY A 65 -3.28 -17.58 2.83
CA GLY A 65 -2.80 -16.26 3.24
C GLY A 65 -3.27 -15.89 4.65
N LEU A 66 -4.56 -16.04 4.95
CA LEU A 66 -5.13 -15.76 6.27
C LEU A 66 -4.57 -16.72 7.33
N GLY A 67 -4.43 -18.01 7.01
CA GLY A 67 -3.84 -19.00 7.90
C GLY A 67 -2.39 -18.68 8.23
N LEU A 68 -1.60 -18.27 7.23
CA LEU A 68 -0.22 -17.85 7.42
C LEU A 68 -0.13 -16.59 8.29
N MET A 69 -0.98 -15.59 8.03
CA MET A 69 -1.07 -14.37 8.84
C MET A 69 -1.45 -14.69 10.29
N ALA A 70 -2.51 -15.49 10.52
CA ALA A 70 -2.96 -15.86 11.85
C ALA A 70 -1.88 -16.64 12.61
N ALA A 71 -1.30 -17.66 11.99
CA ALA A 71 -0.29 -18.51 12.61
C ALA A 71 0.99 -17.73 12.95
N SER A 72 1.47 -16.91 12.03
CA SER A 72 2.69 -16.12 12.22
C SER A 72 2.53 -15.07 13.31
N THR A 73 1.43 -14.32 13.31
CA THR A 73 1.17 -13.31 14.35
C THR A 73 0.90 -13.96 15.70
N PHE A 74 0.16 -15.07 15.75
CA PHE A 74 -0.07 -15.81 16.99
C PHE A 74 1.24 -16.38 17.58
N ALA A 75 2.11 -16.96 16.74
CA ALA A 75 3.41 -17.47 17.16
C ALA A 75 4.30 -16.37 17.75
N SER A 76 4.15 -15.11 17.31
CA SER A 76 4.93 -14.00 17.85
C SER A 76 4.62 -13.65 19.31
N LEU A 77 3.53 -14.16 19.89
CA LEU A 77 3.25 -13.98 21.32
C LEU A 77 4.33 -14.61 22.23
N TRP A 78 5.08 -15.59 21.73
CA TRP A 78 6.19 -16.25 22.43
C TRP A 78 7.57 -15.80 21.93
N MET A 79 7.63 -14.71 21.17
CA MET A 79 8.93 -14.19 20.71
C MET A 79 9.76 -13.68 21.89
N THR A 80 11.05 -13.96 21.81
CA THR A 80 12.07 -13.53 22.80
C THR A 80 13.30 -12.92 22.14
N GLN A 81 13.50 -13.19 20.85
CA GLN A 81 14.65 -12.74 20.07
C GLN A 81 14.18 -11.94 18.85
N PRO A 82 14.99 -10.97 18.35
CA PRO A 82 14.63 -10.16 17.18
C PRO A 82 14.33 -10.99 15.94
N TRP A 83 15.03 -12.11 15.73
CA TRP A 83 14.79 -12.96 14.56
C TRP A 83 13.42 -13.68 14.60
N HIS A 84 12.83 -13.92 15.79
CA HIS A 84 11.45 -14.41 15.89
C HIS A 84 10.46 -13.38 15.31
N TYR A 85 10.69 -12.09 15.63
CA TYR A 85 9.89 -11.00 15.10
C TYR A 85 10.09 -10.84 13.59
N LEU A 86 11.35 -10.92 13.12
CA LEU A 86 11.68 -10.86 11.69
C LEU A 86 10.98 -11.98 10.91
N LEU A 87 11.02 -13.22 11.41
CA LEU A 87 10.40 -14.35 10.75
C LEU A 87 8.86 -14.25 10.77
N SER A 88 8.26 -13.94 11.92
CA SER A 88 6.79 -13.92 12.08
C SER A 88 6.16 -12.70 11.38
N TRP A 89 6.64 -11.50 11.64
CA TRP A 89 6.07 -10.25 11.11
C TRP A 89 6.67 -9.81 9.78
N GLY A 90 7.97 -9.98 9.61
CA GLY A 90 8.64 -9.63 8.37
C GLY A 90 8.34 -10.62 7.25
N VAL A 91 8.69 -11.90 7.45
CA VAL A 91 8.63 -12.90 6.36
C VAL A 91 7.23 -13.47 6.21
N LEU A 92 6.73 -14.19 7.23
CA LEU A 92 5.49 -14.96 7.11
C LEU A 92 4.25 -14.07 6.97
N SER A 93 4.16 -13.02 7.80
CA SER A 93 3.07 -12.05 7.72
C SER A 93 3.12 -11.24 6.42
N GLY A 94 4.32 -10.87 5.94
CA GLY A 94 4.51 -10.20 4.65
C GLY A 94 4.01 -11.04 3.47
N ILE A 95 4.39 -12.31 3.42
CA ILE A 95 3.91 -13.27 2.41
C ILE A 95 2.39 -13.47 2.52
N GLY A 96 1.87 -13.71 3.72
CA GLY A 96 0.44 -13.93 3.95
C GLY A 96 -0.42 -12.72 3.54
N SER A 97 0.00 -11.51 3.94
CA SER A 97 -0.71 -10.28 3.56
C SER A 97 -0.61 -9.98 2.06
N GLY A 98 0.52 -10.29 1.42
CA GLY A 98 0.69 -10.19 -0.02
C GLY A 98 -0.25 -11.10 -0.80
N ALA A 99 -0.53 -12.30 -0.27
CA ALA A 99 -1.50 -13.23 -0.86
C ALA A 99 -2.95 -12.74 -0.78
N VAL A 100 -3.27 -11.85 0.18
CA VAL A 100 -4.61 -11.28 0.40
C VAL A 100 -4.66 -9.78 0.02
N ALA A 101 -3.71 -9.32 -0.80
CA ALA A 101 -3.56 -7.92 -1.20
C ALA A 101 -4.62 -7.46 -2.24
N SER A 102 -4.40 -6.28 -2.80
CA SER A 102 -5.24 -5.68 -3.86
C SER A 102 -5.44 -6.59 -5.07
N VAL A 103 -4.51 -7.52 -5.32
CA VAL A 103 -4.62 -8.56 -6.35
C VAL A 103 -5.84 -9.46 -6.15
N LEU A 104 -6.19 -9.76 -4.90
CA LEU A 104 -7.43 -10.47 -4.56
C LEU A 104 -8.66 -9.70 -5.04
N GLY A 105 -8.69 -8.37 -4.80
CA GLY A 105 -9.77 -7.51 -5.27
C GLY A 105 -9.96 -7.60 -6.79
N ALA A 106 -8.87 -7.48 -7.53
CA ALA A 106 -8.89 -7.61 -8.99
C ALA A 106 -9.34 -9.00 -9.46
N ALA A 107 -8.87 -10.07 -8.80
CA ALA A 107 -9.27 -11.44 -9.13
C ALA A 107 -10.77 -11.69 -8.90
N VAL A 108 -11.31 -11.19 -7.79
CA VAL A 108 -12.76 -11.27 -7.47
C VAL A 108 -13.56 -10.46 -8.48
N VAL A 109 -13.17 -9.21 -8.75
CA VAL A 109 -13.89 -8.34 -9.69
C VAL A 109 -13.94 -8.98 -11.09
N ASN A 110 -12.81 -9.45 -11.60
CA ASN A 110 -12.74 -10.06 -12.92
C ASN A 110 -13.55 -11.37 -13.01
N ARG A 111 -13.69 -12.12 -11.93
CA ARG A 111 -14.40 -13.40 -11.91
C ARG A 111 -15.92 -13.25 -11.76
N TRP A 112 -16.37 -12.24 -10.99
CA TRP A 112 -17.77 -12.09 -10.61
C TRP A 112 -18.54 -11.02 -11.36
N PHE A 113 -17.84 -10.03 -11.96
CA PHE A 113 -18.45 -8.87 -12.58
C PHE A 113 -18.02 -8.74 -14.05
N ALA A 114 -18.98 -8.72 -14.98
CA ALA A 114 -18.76 -8.37 -16.38
C ALA A 114 -18.89 -6.87 -16.59
N THR A 115 -19.77 -6.21 -15.80
CA THR A 115 -20.02 -4.76 -15.81
C THR A 115 -19.71 -4.17 -14.44
N ARG A 116 -19.57 -2.82 -14.35
CA ARG A 116 -19.33 -2.07 -13.11
C ARG A 116 -18.06 -2.48 -12.35
N GLN A 117 -17.10 -3.04 -13.04
CA GLN A 117 -15.83 -3.52 -12.42
C GLN A 117 -15.09 -2.41 -11.67
N GLY A 118 -15.07 -1.19 -12.23
CA GLY A 118 -14.44 -0.03 -11.60
C GLY A 118 -15.10 0.36 -10.27
N LEU A 119 -16.43 0.37 -10.21
CA LEU A 119 -17.18 0.65 -8.99
C LEU A 119 -16.86 -0.36 -7.88
N VAL A 120 -16.93 -1.65 -8.22
CA VAL A 120 -16.66 -2.72 -7.24
C VAL A 120 -15.19 -2.70 -6.77
N MET A 121 -14.26 -2.45 -7.69
CA MET A 121 -12.84 -2.29 -7.33
C MET A 121 -12.63 -1.08 -6.43
N GLY A 122 -13.30 0.03 -6.68
CA GLY A 122 -13.31 1.21 -5.82
C GLY A 122 -13.83 0.90 -4.41
N MET A 123 -14.94 0.17 -4.27
CA MET A 123 -15.46 -0.26 -2.97
C MET A 123 -14.50 -1.19 -2.22
N LEU A 124 -13.83 -2.11 -2.92
CA LEU A 124 -12.82 -3.00 -2.33
C LEU A 124 -11.57 -2.21 -1.88
N SER A 125 -11.15 -1.24 -2.67
CA SER A 125 -10.05 -0.33 -2.29
C SER A 125 -10.41 0.53 -1.09
N ALA A 126 -11.63 1.08 -1.05
CA ALA A 126 -12.14 1.84 0.10
C ALA A 126 -12.16 1.00 1.38
N SER A 127 -12.38 -0.32 1.30
CA SER A 127 -12.34 -1.20 2.48
C SER A 127 -10.95 -1.27 3.13
N THR A 128 -9.88 -1.06 2.39
CA THR A 128 -8.52 -1.01 2.96
C THR A 128 -8.29 0.28 3.76
N ALA A 129 -8.75 1.42 3.24
CA ALA A 129 -8.70 2.71 3.96
C ALA A 129 -9.57 2.67 5.22
N THR A 130 -10.80 2.12 5.12
CA THR A 130 -11.69 1.90 6.26
C THR A 130 -11.05 0.99 7.32
N GLY A 131 -10.28 -0.02 6.88
CA GLY A 131 -9.52 -0.89 7.80
C GLY A 131 -8.53 -0.09 8.64
N ALA A 132 -7.71 0.74 8.01
CA ALA A 132 -6.78 1.60 8.74
C ALA A 132 -7.52 2.57 9.69
N LEU A 133 -8.61 3.19 9.21
CA LEU A 133 -9.41 4.14 10.00
C LEU A 133 -9.92 3.54 11.31
N ILE A 134 -10.40 2.30 11.29
CA ILE A 134 -10.98 1.63 12.46
C ILE A 134 -9.89 0.96 13.31
N PHE A 135 -8.99 0.21 12.68
CA PHE A 135 -8.02 -0.59 13.41
C PHE A 135 -6.92 0.25 14.07
N LEU A 136 -6.41 1.30 13.42
CA LEU A 136 -5.29 2.07 13.97
C LEU A 136 -5.57 2.68 15.35
N PRO A 137 -6.66 3.46 15.55
CA PRO A 137 -6.93 4.02 16.87
C PRO A 137 -7.23 2.95 17.92
N PHE A 138 -7.94 1.89 17.53
CA PHE A 138 -8.28 0.78 18.41
C PHE A 138 -7.03 0.01 18.86
N LEU A 139 -6.13 -0.34 17.93
CA LEU A 139 -4.88 -1.02 18.26
C LEU A 139 -3.92 -0.11 19.06
N ALA A 140 -3.88 1.18 18.76
CA ALA A 140 -3.12 2.15 19.54
C ALA A 140 -3.67 2.31 20.98
N TRP A 141 -4.99 2.22 21.14
CA TRP A 141 -5.60 2.17 22.48
C TRP A 141 -5.19 0.91 23.24
N LEU A 142 -5.19 -0.25 22.58
CA LEU A 142 -4.72 -1.50 23.19
C LEU A 142 -3.23 -1.51 23.51
N SER A 143 -2.44 -0.67 22.85
CA SER A 143 -0.99 -0.56 23.08
C SER A 143 -0.61 0.38 24.24
N GLN A 144 -1.59 1.00 24.89
CA GLN A 144 -1.34 1.92 26.01
C GLN A 144 -0.56 1.22 27.14
N GLY A 145 0.35 1.97 27.78
CA GLY A 145 1.23 1.42 28.80
C GLY A 145 2.32 0.48 28.29
N GLY A 146 2.58 0.46 26.97
CA GLY A 146 3.62 -0.39 26.35
C GLY A 146 3.15 -1.84 26.08
N ALA A 147 1.84 -2.09 26.14
CA ALA A 147 1.28 -3.43 25.95
C ALA A 147 1.23 -3.83 24.47
N TRP A 148 2.15 -4.65 24.00
CA TRP A 148 2.17 -5.17 22.62
C TRP A 148 1.36 -6.46 22.45
N LYS A 149 1.29 -7.34 23.47
CA LYS A 149 0.59 -8.65 23.39
C LYS A 149 -0.90 -8.54 23.09
N PRO A 150 -1.71 -7.65 23.70
CA PRO A 150 -3.12 -7.48 23.36
C PRO A 150 -3.32 -7.06 21.90
N VAL A 151 -2.44 -6.22 21.36
CA VAL A 151 -2.48 -5.78 19.96
C VAL A 151 -2.27 -6.98 19.03
N VAL A 152 -1.22 -7.76 19.26
CA VAL A 152 -0.89 -8.96 18.49
C VAL A 152 -2.01 -10.00 18.56
N LEU A 153 -2.53 -10.27 19.75
CA LEU A 153 -3.62 -11.23 19.97
C LEU A 153 -4.89 -10.81 19.19
N THR A 154 -5.25 -9.53 19.24
CA THR A 154 -6.41 -8.99 18.52
C THR A 154 -6.28 -9.23 17.01
N VAL A 155 -5.12 -8.91 16.43
CA VAL A 155 -4.87 -9.10 15.00
C VAL A 155 -4.89 -10.59 14.63
N SER A 156 -4.29 -11.45 15.45
CA SER A 156 -4.29 -12.90 15.24
C SER A 156 -5.70 -13.46 15.26
N LEU A 157 -6.52 -13.07 16.24
CA LEU A 157 -7.91 -13.50 16.36
C LEU A 157 -8.78 -12.97 15.21
N ALA A 158 -8.55 -11.73 14.75
CA ALA A 158 -9.25 -11.18 13.59
C ALA A 158 -8.95 -11.98 12.31
N CYS A 159 -7.68 -12.35 12.08
CA CYS A 159 -7.32 -13.21 10.95
C CYS A 159 -7.95 -14.61 11.10
N LEU A 160 -7.89 -15.20 12.28
CA LEU A 160 -8.44 -16.53 12.57
C LEU A 160 -9.97 -16.58 12.38
N ALA A 161 -10.69 -15.56 12.86
CA ALA A 161 -12.14 -15.45 12.73
C ALA A 161 -12.61 -15.36 11.26
N LEU A 162 -11.78 -14.84 10.37
CA LEU A 162 -12.09 -14.80 8.94
C LEU A 162 -11.93 -16.14 8.23
N ILE A 163 -11.14 -17.07 8.77
CA ILE A 163 -10.90 -18.37 8.12
C ILE A 163 -12.22 -19.14 7.92
N PRO A 164 -13.04 -19.40 8.95
CA PRO A 164 -14.32 -20.09 8.76
C PRO A 164 -15.27 -19.30 7.86
N PHE A 165 -15.31 -17.96 7.99
CA PHE A 165 -16.13 -17.14 7.11
C PHE A 165 -15.75 -17.31 5.65
N VAL A 166 -14.46 -17.26 5.31
CA VAL A 166 -13.98 -17.46 3.94
C VAL A 166 -14.23 -18.91 3.49
N ALA A 167 -14.02 -19.88 4.38
CA ALA A 167 -14.20 -21.30 4.08
C ALA A 167 -15.64 -21.65 3.68
N PHE A 168 -16.64 -21.02 4.31
CA PHE A 168 -18.05 -21.36 4.08
C PHE A 168 -18.78 -20.35 3.18
N CYS A 169 -18.39 -19.07 3.19
CA CYS A 169 -19.14 -18.01 2.53
C CYS A 169 -18.54 -17.53 1.19
N VAL A 170 -17.30 -17.93 0.84
CA VAL A 170 -16.67 -17.50 -0.41
C VAL A 170 -16.70 -18.63 -1.44
N PRO A 171 -17.63 -18.62 -2.40
CA PRO A 171 -17.64 -19.59 -3.50
C PRO A 171 -16.52 -19.27 -4.50
N GLU A 172 -16.04 -20.29 -5.19
CA GLU A 172 -14.92 -20.12 -6.14
C GLU A 172 -15.37 -19.46 -7.44
N HIS A 173 -16.54 -19.85 -7.96
CA HIS A 173 -17.10 -19.34 -9.22
C HIS A 173 -18.59 -18.98 -9.06
N PRO A 174 -19.12 -18.05 -9.89
CA PRO A 174 -20.55 -17.75 -9.89
C PRO A 174 -21.43 -19.00 -10.11
N GLY A 175 -20.95 -19.93 -10.96
CA GLY A 175 -21.64 -21.20 -11.22
C GLY A 175 -21.81 -22.10 -9.99
N ASP A 176 -20.94 -22.01 -8.98
CA ASP A 176 -21.02 -22.80 -7.74
C ASP A 176 -22.26 -22.45 -6.90
N VAL A 177 -22.81 -21.25 -7.11
CA VAL A 177 -24.03 -20.73 -6.46
C VAL A 177 -25.20 -20.58 -7.43
N GLY A 178 -25.11 -21.19 -8.62
CA GLY A 178 -26.18 -21.19 -9.60
C GLY A 178 -26.41 -19.83 -10.28
N THR A 179 -25.42 -18.92 -10.28
CA THR A 179 -25.51 -17.59 -10.89
C THR A 179 -24.50 -17.42 -12.02
N SER A 180 -24.80 -16.52 -12.97
CA SER A 180 -23.84 -16.04 -13.96
C SER A 180 -23.07 -14.82 -13.42
N ARG A 181 -22.03 -14.38 -14.14
CA ARG A 181 -21.32 -13.13 -13.82
C ARG A 181 -22.30 -11.95 -13.89
N HIS A 182 -22.22 -11.07 -12.89
CA HIS A 182 -23.12 -9.90 -12.84
C HIS A 182 -22.96 -9.01 -14.08
N GLY A 183 -24.05 -8.78 -14.81
CA GLY A 183 -24.06 -7.98 -16.05
C GLY A 183 -23.67 -8.74 -17.32
N GLU A 184 -23.58 -10.06 -17.29
CA GLU A 184 -23.39 -10.90 -18.47
C GLU A 184 -24.72 -11.07 -19.22
N ILE A 185 -24.77 -10.53 -20.44
CA ILE A 185 -25.94 -10.65 -21.32
C ILE A 185 -25.69 -11.82 -22.29
N GLY A 186 -26.44 -12.92 -22.11
CA GLY A 186 -26.37 -14.11 -22.98
C GLY A 186 -25.39 -15.15 -22.46
N GLY A 187 -25.95 -16.30 -22.08
CA GLY A 187 -25.27 -17.41 -21.39
C GLY A 187 -24.27 -18.18 -22.25
N ASN A 188 -23.21 -17.54 -22.67
CA ASN A 188 -22.02 -18.27 -23.08
C ASN A 188 -21.27 -18.62 -21.80
N ALA A 189 -21.22 -19.94 -21.48
CA ALA A 189 -20.38 -20.47 -20.42
C ALA A 189 -18.97 -19.85 -20.53
N PRO A 190 -18.33 -19.49 -19.40
CA PRO A 190 -16.99 -18.96 -19.42
C PRO A 190 -16.12 -19.92 -20.21
N GLY A 191 -15.53 -19.44 -21.32
CA GLY A 191 -14.58 -20.22 -22.10
C GLY A 191 -13.58 -20.87 -21.16
N SER A 192 -13.28 -22.13 -21.40
CA SER A 192 -12.33 -22.96 -20.63
C SER A 192 -11.14 -22.12 -20.18
N PRO A 193 -10.65 -22.30 -18.94
CA PRO A 193 -9.51 -21.55 -18.46
C PRO A 193 -8.38 -21.68 -19.46
N MET A 194 -8.09 -20.60 -20.15
CA MET A 194 -6.99 -20.53 -21.11
C MET A 194 -5.73 -20.96 -20.36
N LYS A 195 -5.07 -22.04 -20.83
CA LYS A 195 -3.87 -22.63 -20.22
C LYS A 195 -2.86 -21.55 -19.82
N GLN A 196 -2.74 -21.27 -18.55
CA GLN A 196 -2.08 -20.10 -17.98
C GLN A 196 -0.61 -20.30 -17.63
N ALA A 197 0.10 -21.17 -18.33
CA ALA A 197 1.57 -21.14 -18.33
C ALA A 197 2.13 -19.80 -18.86
N ALA A 198 1.26 -18.99 -19.48
CA ALA A 198 1.62 -17.72 -20.12
C ALA A 198 1.70 -16.51 -19.18
N THR A 199 1.13 -16.55 -17.96
CA THR A 199 0.94 -15.33 -17.17
C THR A 199 2.23 -14.77 -16.56
N ALA A 200 3.11 -15.61 -16.03
CA ALA A 200 4.40 -15.16 -15.50
C ALA A 200 5.33 -14.73 -16.65
N SER A 201 5.37 -15.46 -17.75
CA SER A 201 6.19 -15.11 -18.92
C SER A 201 5.70 -13.83 -19.59
N LEU A 202 4.40 -13.60 -19.67
CA LEU A 202 3.81 -12.35 -20.18
C LEU A 202 4.15 -11.17 -19.29
N ALA A 203 4.11 -11.33 -17.97
CA ALA A 203 4.47 -10.28 -17.02
C ALA A 203 5.95 -9.88 -17.17
N ILE A 204 6.85 -10.85 -17.26
CA ILE A 204 8.28 -10.61 -17.48
C ILE A 204 8.53 -9.99 -18.86
N ALA A 205 7.89 -10.49 -19.91
CA ALA A 205 8.01 -9.93 -21.24
C ALA A 205 7.50 -8.48 -21.32
N ALA A 206 6.40 -8.16 -20.64
CA ALA A 206 5.89 -6.80 -20.54
C ALA A 206 6.88 -5.88 -19.77
N LEU A 207 7.48 -6.37 -18.68
CA LEU A 207 8.53 -5.64 -17.96
C LEU A 207 9.72 -5.34 -18.87
N VAL A 208 10.24 -6.35 -19.59
CA VAL A 208 11.40 -6.17 -20.47
C VAL A 208 11.11 -5.17 -21.59
N ARG A 209 9.89 -5.19 -22.16
CA ARG A 209 9.48 -4.17 -23.14
C ARG A 209 9.35 -2.79 -22.52
N ALA A 210 8.72 -2.69 -21.35
CA ALA A 210 8.51 -1.41 -20.66
C ALA A 210 9.83 -0.80 -20.19
N ALA A 211 10.76 -1.58 -19.67
CA ALA A 211 12.07 -1.14 -19.18
C ALA A 211 12.94 -0.48 -20.25
N ARG A 212 12.67 -0.75 -21.53
CA ARG A 212 13.34 -0.07 -22.66
C ARG A 212 12.82 1.35 -22.90
N LYS A 213 11.69 1.74 -22.30
CA LYS A 213 11.10 3.08 -22.45
C LYS A 213 11.44 3.97 -21.26
N PRO A 214 11.99 5.19 -21.46
CA PRO A 214 12.31 6.11 -20.36
C PRO A 214 11.12 6.42 -19.44
N MET A 215 9.90 6.47 -20.01
CA MET A 215 8.67 6.70 -19.27
C MET A 215 8.43 5.64 -18.17
N PHE A 216 8.82 4.40 -18.39
CA PHE A 216 8.74 3.35 -17.36
C PHE A 216 9.54 3.73 -16.12
N TRP A 217 10.79 4.13 -16.31
CA TRP A 217 11.69 4.49 -15.21
C TRP A 217 11.27 5.77 -14.51
N LEU A 218 10.70 6.74 -15.25
CA LEU A 218 10.09 7.92 -14.64
C LEU A 218 8.94 7.53 -13.72
N LEU A 219 7.97 6.75 -14.22
CA LEU A 219 6.81 6.32 -13.44
C LEU A 219 7.21 5.39 -12.29
N PHE A 220 8.15 4.48 -12.51
CA PHE A 220 8.69 3.61 -11.48
C PHE A 220 9.39 4.41 -10.38
N GLY A 221 10.27 5.35 -10.74
CA GLY A 221 11.01 6.18 -9.80
C GLY A 221 10.11 7.13 -9.01
N THR A 222 9.15 7.79 -9.67
CA THR A 222 8.20 8.66 -8.98
C THR A 222 7.27 7.86 -8.06
N PHE A 223 6.86 6.66 -8.47
CA PHE A 223 6.04 5.79 -7.64
C PHE A 223 6.85 5.15 -6.49
N PHE A 224 8.15 4.93 -6.68
CA PHE A 224 9.07 4.60 -5.59
C PHE A 224 9.07 5.72 -4.53
N VAL A 225 9.17 6.99 -4.95
CA VAL A 225 9.11 8.15 -4.04
C VAL A 225 7.72 8.24 -3.37
N CYS A 226 6.64 7.88 -4.07
CA CYS A 226 5.32 7.78 -3.47
C CYS A 226 5.32 6.79 -2.29
N GLY A 227 5.81 5.56 -2.50
CA GLY A 227 5.91 4.55 -1.45
C GLY A 227 6.80 4.98 -0.29
N LEU A 228 7.95 5.57 -0.61
CA LEU A 228 8.91 6.10 0.35
C LEU A 228 8.26 7.11 1.29
N THR A 229 7.51 8.06 0.75
CA THR A 229 6.90 9.16 1.51
C THR A 229 5.63 8.73 2.25
N THR A 230 4.80 7.86 1.69
CA THR A 230 3.52 7.43 2.26
C THR A 230 3.69 6.25 3.22
N ASN A 231 3.61 5.02 2.71
CA ASN A 231 3.60 3.81 3.55
C ASN A 231 4.92 3.59 4.30
N GLY A 232 6.05 3.95 3.69
CA GLY A 232 7.36 3.76 4.28
C GLY A 232 7.63 4.70 5.44
N LEU A 233 7.57 6.00 5.22
CA LEU A 233 7.86 6.99 6.25
C LEU A 233 6.64 7.26 7.13
N VAL A 234 5.60 7.87 6.57
CA VAL A 234 4.46 8.34 7.37
C VAL A 234 3.67 7.17 7.93
N GLY A 235 3.32 6.18 7.12
CA GLY A 235 2.55 5.01 7.56
C GLY A 235 3.24 4.16 8.63
N THR A 236 4.56 4.11 8.62
CA THR A 236 5.34 3.28 9.57
C THR A 236 5.80 4.07 10.79
N HIS A 237 6.25 5.32 10.62
CA HIS A 237 6.95 6.04 11.67
C HIS A 237 6.20 7.23 12.27
N LEU A 238 5.05 7.68 11.71
CA LEU A 238 4.34 8.86 12.22
C LEU A 238 3.94 8.72 13.69
N ILE A 239 3.49 7.53 14.12
CA ILE A 239 3.10 7.29 15.51
C ILE A 239 4.31 7.45 16.44
N ALA A 240 5.45 6.84 16.07
CA ALA A 240 6.68 6.93 16.84
C ALA A 240 7.26 8.35 16.83
N PHE A 241 7.21 9.03 15.67
CA PHE A 241 7.63 10.43 15.54
C PHE A 241 6.78 11.37 16.42
N CYS A 242 5.47 11.21 16.41
CA CYS A 242 4.59 11.96 17.32
C CYS A 242 4.88 11.64 18.79
N GLY A 243 5.20 10.38 19.10
CA GLY A 243 5.59 9.96 20.45
C GLY A 243 6.86 10.64 20.94
N ASP A 244 7.88 10.82 20.07
CA ASP A 244 9.10 11.58 20.38
C ASP A 244 8.80 13.06 20.74
N HIS A 245 7.64 13.60 20.32
CA HIS A 245 7.16 14.95 20.66
C HIS A 245 6.08 14.95 21.76
N GLY A 246 5.94 13.86 22.53
CA GLY A 246 5.00 13.77 23.65
C GLY A 246 3.54 13.57 23.28
N ILE A 247 3.23 13.26 22.02
CA ILE A 247 1.86 13.03 21.56
C ILE A 247 1.45 11.58 21.82
N ALA A 248 0.31 11.40 22.48
CA ALA A 248 -0.20 10.07 22.80
C ALA A 248 -0.43 9.21 21.51
N PRO A 249 -0.09 7.91 21.54
CA PRO A 249 -0.21 7.02 20.37
C PRO A 249 -1.60 7.00 19.73
N VAL A 250 -2.66 7.10 20.55
CA VAL A 250 -4.05 7.15 20.07
C VAL A 250 -4.31 8.40 19.23
N LYS A 251 -3.78 9.56 19.64
CA LYS A 251 -3.90 10.81 18.86
C LYS A 251 -3.13 10.69 17.54
N ALA A 252 -1.92 10.18 17.57
CA ALA A 252 -1.10 9.97 16.37
C ALA A 252 -1.76 8.96 15.40
N ALA A 253 -2.32 7.87 15.91
CA ALA A 253 -3.11 6.92 15.12
C ALA A 253 -4.37 7.56 14.53
N GLY A 254 -5.02 8.46 15.30
CA GLY A 254 -6.15 9.26 14.83
C GLY A 254 -5.78 10.16 13.64
N LEU A 255 -4.59 10.75 13.62
CA LEU A 255 -4.08 11.52 12.47
C LEU A 255 -3.94 10.64 11.22
N LEU A 256 -3.37 9.44 11.33
CA LEU A 256 -3.28 8.48 10.21
C LEU A 256 -4.66 8.05 9.71
N SER A 257 -5.61 7.85 10.65
CA SER A 257 -6.99 7.55 10.29
C SER A 257 -7.65 8.70 9.53
N LEU A 258 -7.42 9.94 9.99
CA LEU A 258 -7.91 11.14 9.32
C LEU A 258 -7.32 11.27 7.91
N MET A 259 -6.02 10.99 7.75
CA MET A 259 -5.40 10.93 6.42
C MET A 259 -6.10 9.92 5.51
N GLY A 260 -6.41 8.71 6.01
CA GLY A 260 -7.14 7.69 5.25
C GLY A 260 -8.56 8.13 4.84
N LEU A 261 -9.25 8.91 5.68
CA LEU A 261 -10.55 9.48 5.35
C LEU A 261 -10.44 10.51 4.20
N PHE A 262 -9.49 11.42 4.31
CA PHE A 262 -9.28 12.45 3.28
C PHE A 262 -8.67 11.88 1.99
N ASP A 263 -7.96 10.75 2.04
CA ASP A 263 -7.49 10.03 0.86
C ASP A 263 -8.64 9.61 -0.06
N LEU A 264 -9.78 9.17 0.48
CA LEU A 264 -10.95 8.83 -0.33
C LEU A 264 -11.43 10.05 -1.15
N VAL A 265 -11.45 11.22 -0.55
CA VAL A 265 -11.83 12.47 -1.22
C VAL A 265 -10.76 12.87 -2.24
N GLY A 266 -9.51 12.87 -1.83
CA GLY A 266 -8.37 13.29 -2.65
C GLY A 266 -8.17 12.41 -3.88
N THR A 267 -8.22 11.10 -3.71
CA THR A 267 -8.08 10.14 -4.82
C THR A 267 -9.23 10.23 -5.81
N THR A 268 -10.48 10.42 -5.32
CA THR A 268 -11.64 10.63 -6.19
C THR A 268 -11.53 11.94 -6.97
N ALA A 269 -11.14 13.02 -6.30
CA ALA A 269 -10.92 14.32 -6.94
C ALA A 269 -9.78 14.25 -7.96
N SER A 270 -8.68 13.54 -7.62
CA SER A 270 -7.57 13.32 -8.55
C SER A 270 -7.99 12.57 -9.81
N GLY A 271 -8.85 11.55 -9.69
CA GLY A 271 -9.43 10.85 -10.85
C GLY A 271 -10.16 11.83 -11.76
N TRP A 272 -11.04 12.65 -11.19
CA TRP A 272 -11.79 13.68 -11.93
C TRP A 272 -10.88 14.74 -12.57
N LEU A 273 -9.84 15.18 -11.87
CA LEU A 273 -8.83 16.10 -12.39
C LEU A 273 -8.01 15.46 -13.53
N THR A 274 -7.66 14.19 -13.40
CA THR A 274 -6.89 13.45 -14.39
C THR A 274 -7.61 13.34 -15.74
N ASP A 275 -8.93 13.35 -15.74
CA ASP A 275 -9.71 13.36 -17.00
C ASP A 275 -9.67 14.72 -17.72
N ARG A 276 -9.43 15.82 -17.00
CA ARG A 276 -9.52 17.20 -17.49
C ARG A 276 -8.18 17.89 -17.70
N TYR A 277 -7.18 17.50 -16.94
CA TYR A 277 -5.87 18.15 -16.95
C TYR A 277 -4.76 17.20 -17.38
N ASP A 278 -3.62 17.74 -17.77
CA ASP A 278 -2.43 16.96 -18.08
C ASP A 278 -1.95 16.19 -16.83
N PRO A 279 -1.92 14.84 -16.91
CA PRO A 279 -1.53 14.01 -15.77
C PRO A 279 -0.10 14.30 -15.26
N ARG A 280 0.81 14.82 -16.09
CA ARG A 280 2.16 15.22 -15.69
C ARG A 280 2.15 16.45 -14.78
N ARG A 281 1.31 17.45 -15.12
CA ARG A 281 1.14 18.64 -14.27
C ARG A 281 0.52 18.28 -12.92
N LEU A 282 -0.44 17.36 -12.90
CA LEU A 282 -1.02 16.87 -11.66
C LEU A 282 0.03 16.18 -10.79
N LEU A 283 0.83 15.27 -11.36
CA LEU A 283 1.91 14.61 -10.62
C LEU A 283 2.96 15.59 -10.10
N PHE A 284 3.31 16.62 -10.89
CA PHE A 284 4.21 17.69 -10.44
C PHE A 284 3.67 18.37 -9.17
N VAL A 285 2.38 18.76 -9.19
CA VAL A 285 1.74 19.42 -8.05
C VAL A 285 1.70 18.49 -6.84
N TYR A 286 1.25 17.24 -7.02
CA TYR A 286 1.13 16.29 -5.93
C TYR A 286 2.48 15.99 -5.28
N TYR A 287 3.48 15.59 -6.04
CA TYR A 287 4.82 15.31 -5.48
C TYR A 287 5.48 16.54 -4.88
N GLY A 288 5.30 17.72 -5.49
CA GLY A 288 5.84 18.98 -4.97
C GLY A 288 5.23 19.36 -3.64
N LEU A 289 3.90 19.38 -3.55
CA LEU A 289 3.17 19.71 -2.32
C LEU A 289 3.42 18.69 -1.21
N ARG A 290 3.43 17.40 -1.55
CA ARG A 290 3.80 16.32 -0.62
C ARG A 290 5.21 16.51 -0.08
N GLY A 291 6.19 16.75 -0.95
CA GLY A 291 7.56 16.97 -0.54
C GLY A 291 7.71 18.16 0.40
N LEU A 292 7.09 19.28 0.06
CA LEU A 292 7.12 20.50 0.90
C LEU A 292 6.45 20.26 2.26
N SER A 293 5.31 19.56 2.30
CA SER A 293 4.61 19.25 3.56
C SER A 293 5.43 18.36 4.49
N LEU A 294 6.19 17.40 3.94
CA LEU A 294 7.07 16.53 4.73
C LEU A 294 8.29 17.31 5.28
N ILE A 295 8.85 18.22 4.47
CA ILE A 295 9.92 19.10 4.95
C ILE A 295 9.41 20.00 6.06
N ALA A 296 8.18 20.53 5.94
CA ALA A 296 7.60 21.43 6.92
C ALA A 296 7.20 20.75 8.23
N LEU A 297 6.75 19.48 8.19
CA LEU A 297 6.19 18.77 9.34
C LEU A 297 7.07 18.80 10.60
N PRO A 298 8.39 18.53 10.57
CA PRO A 298 9.22 18.57 11.77
C PRO A 298 9.37 19.96 12.42
N PHE A 299 9.00 21.01 11.70
CA PHE A 299 9.10 22.41 12.17
C PHE A 299 7.77 22.99 12.65
N LEU A 300 6.70 22.18 12.64
CA LEU A 300 5.41 22.59 13.20
C LEU A 300 5.47 22.63 14.74
N ASP A 301 4.53 23.35 15.33
CA ASP A 301 4.38 23.45 16.79
C ASP A 301 3.85 22.19 17.48
N PHE A 302 3.53 21.14 16.72
CA PHE A 302 2.90 19.89 17.18
C PHE A 302 1.57 20.09 17.94
N GLY A 303 0.95 21.26 17.80
CA GLY A 303 -0.39 21.53 18.29
C GLY A 303 -1.44 20.70 17.54
N THR A 304 -2.58 20.45 18.18
CA THR A 304 -3.67 19.66 17.56
C THR A 304 -4.14 20.27 16.23
N ALA A 305 -4.21 21.60 16.15
CA ALA A 305 -4.65 22.29 14.93
C ALA A 305 -3.65 22.07 13.76
N SER A 306 -2.36 22.30 13.99
CA SER A 306 -1.31 22.16 12.98
C SER A 306 -1.21 20.74 12.45
N LEU A 307 -1.25 19.76 13.33
CA LEU A 307 -1.22 18.34 12.95
C LEU A 307 -2.51 17.90 12.24
N THR A 308 -3.67 18.44 12.62
CA THR A 308 -4.92 18.17 11.91
C THR A 308 -4.89 18.74 10.50
N VAL A 309 -4.41 19.97 10.32
CA VAL A 309 -4.24 20.59 8.99
C VAL A 309 -3.28 19.78 8.16
N PHE A 310 -2.14 19.38 8.72
CA PHE A 310 -1.19 18.49 8.02
C PHE A 310 -1.86 17.17 7.62
N ALA A 311 -2.60 16.52 8.51
CA ALA A 311 -3.25 15.23 8.25
C ALA A 311 -4.31 15.33 7.13
N ILE A 312 -5.10 16.40 7.11
CA ILE A 312 -6.08 16.67 6.05
C ILE A 312 -5.36 16.87 4.71
N PHE A 313 -4.39 17.77 4.70
CA PHE A 313 -3.64 18.10 3.49
C PHE A 313 -2.89 16.90 2.92
N TYR A 314 -2.16 16.18 3.78
CA TYR A 314 -1.40 15.01 3.40
C TYR A 314 -2.30 13.84 2.97
N GLY A 315 -3.45 13.70 3.64
CA GLY A 315 -4.46 12.70 3.30
C GLY A 315 -5.06 12.92 1.92
N LEU A 316 -5.40 14.14 1.56
CA LEU A 316 -5.89 14.49 0.21
C LEU A 316 -4.91 14.09 -0.89
N ASP A 317 -3.63 14.03 -0.59
CA ASP A 317 -2.57 13.69 -1.53
C ASP A 317 -2.09 12.23 -1.41
N TRP A 318 -2.54 11.44 -0.43
CA TRP A 318 -1.96 10.13 -0.08
C TRP A 318 -1.86 9.17 -1.28
N ILE A 319 -2.97 8.90 -1.98
CA ILE A 319 -3.03 8.05 -3.18
C ILE A 319 -3.37 8.87 -4.45
N ALA A 320 -3.48 10.19 -4.35
CA ALA A 320 -3.85 11.07 -5.47
C ALA A 320 -2.93 10.93 -6.70
N THR A 321 -1.72 10.42 -6.52
CA THR A 321 -0.76 10.17 -7.61
C THR A 321 -1.11 8.95 -8.47
N VAL A 322 -2.01 8.06 -8.02
CA VAL A 322 -2.36 6.81 -8.74
C VAL A 322 -3.11 7.08 -10.05
N PRO A 323 -4.23 7.84 -10.09
CA PRO A 323 -4.99 8.04 -11.33
C PRO A 323 -4.13 8.63 -12.47
N PRO A 324 -3.34 9.70 -12.27
CA PRO A 324 -2.51 10.24 -13.35
C PRO A 324 -1.37 9.29 -13.75
N THR A 325 -0.82 8.48 -12.83
CA THR A 325 0.18 7.46 -13.15
C THR A 325 -0.40 6.37 -14.04
N VAL A 326 -1.61 5.87 -13.72
CA VAL A 326 -2.31 4.87 -14.53
C VAL A 326 -2.62 5.43 -15.93
N LYS A 327 -3.09 6.69 -16.03
CA LYS A 327 -3.35 7.33 -17.32
C LYS A 327 -2.09 7.44 -18.17
N LEU A 328 -0.96 7.84 -17.59
CA LEU A 328 0.33 7.88 -18.29
C LEU A 328 0.79 6.48 -18.72
N ALA A 329 0.59 5.47 -17.89
CA ALA A 329 0.89 4.09 -18.25
C ALA A 329 0.06 3.64 -19.45
N ASN A 330 -1.24 3.90 -19.46
CA ASN A 330 -2.14 3.59 -20.60
C ASN A 330 -1.70 4.31 -21.89
N LEU A 331 -1.37 5.60 -21.81
CA LEU A 331 -0.95 6.40 -22.97
C LEU A 331 0.37 5.90 -23.60
N HIS A 332 1.32 5.39 -22.78
CA HIS A 332 2.65 5.05 -23.28
C HIS A 332 2.86 3.55 -23.54
N PHE A 333 2.11 2.68 -22.89
CA PHE A 333 2.27 1.24 -22.99
C PHE A 333 1.08 0.55 -23.67
N GLY A 334 -0.02 1.29 -23.90
CA GLY A 334 -1.24 0.78 -24.52
C GLY A 334 -2.11 -0.01 -23.55
N GLU A 335 -3.40 -0.08 -23.84
CA GLU A 335 -4.42 -0.68 -22.94
C GLU A 335 -4.13 -2.14 -22.57
N ARG A 336 -3.48 -2.88 -23.44
CA ARG A 336 -3.15 -4.30 -23.23
C ARG A 336 -2.03 -4.50 -22.21
N ASP A 337 -0.93 -3.76 -22.34
CA ASP A 337 0.26 -3.95 -21.50
C ASP A 337 0.24 -3.06 -20.24
N ALA A 338 -0.49 -1.94 -20.27
CA ALA A 338 -0.49 -0.96 -19.18
C ALA A 338 -0.87 -1.52 -17.81
N PRO A 339 -1.87 -2.41 -17.64
CA PRO A 339 -2.18 -2.98 -16.33
C PRO A 339 -1.01 -3.79 -15.74
N ILE A 340 -0.30 -4.54 -16.58
CA ILE A 340 0.87 -5.34 -16.16
C ILE A 340 2.04 -4.41 -15.83
N VAL A 341 2.28 -3.40 -16.66
CA VAL A 341 3.34 -2.40 -16.45
C VAL A 341 3.07 -1.61 -15.17
N PHE A 342 1.82 -1.22 -14.91
CA PHE A 342 1.45 -0.57 -13.66
C PHE A 342 1.69 -1.48 -12.44
N GLY A 343 1.45 -2.78 -12.57
CA GLY A 343 1.82 -3.75 -11.53
C GLY A 343 3.32 -3.68 -11.18
N TRP A 344 4.20 -3.58 -12.19
CA TRP A 344 5.64 -3.42 -11.96
C TRP A 344 6.01 -2.03 -11.38
N ILE A 345 5.31 -0.98 -11.78
CA ILE A 345 5.45 0.35 -11.18
C ILE A 345 5.04 0.28 -9.69
N ALA A 346 4.00 -0.47 -9.35
CA ALA A 346 3.58 -0.69 -7.97
C ALA A 346 4.62 -1.48 -7.14
N VAL A 347 5.41 -2.38 -7.75
CA VAL A 347 6.58 -2.98 -7.09
C VAL A 347 7.58 -1.89 -6.70
N GLY A 348 7.82 -0.89 -7.56
CA GLY A 348 8.64 0.28 -7.24
C GLY A 348 8.14 1.01 -5.99
N HIS A 349 6.84 1.20 -5.86
CA HIS A 349 6.23 1.79 -4.67
C HIS A 349 6.55 0.98 -3.39
N GLN A 350 6.45 -0.33 -3.43
CA GLN A 350 6.73 -1.15 -2.25
C GLN A 350 8.23 -1.17 -1.90
N LEU A 351 9.10 -1.11 -2.92
CA LEU A 351 10.55 -0.94 -2.71
C LEU A 351 10.86 0.39 -2.03
N GLY A 352 10.23 1.49 -2.48
CA GLY A 352 10.37 2.81 -1.86
C GLY A 352 9.86 2.81 -0.42
N ALA A 353 8.71 2.19 -0.18
CA ALA A 353 8.13 2.06 1.15
C ALA A 353 9.05 1.25 2.09
N ALA A 354 9.60 0.13 1.63
CA ALA A 354 10.55 -0.68 2.40
C ALA A 354 11.84 0.10 2.71
N ALA A 355 12.39 0.80 1.72
CA ALA A 355 13.59 1.62 1.88
C ALA A 355 13.40 2.71 2.95
N ALA A 356 12.25 3.41 2.95
CA ALA A 356 11.98 4.44 3.94
C ALA A 356 11.62 3.85 5.31
N ALA A 357 10.89 2.74 5.37
CA ALA A 357 10.57 2.09 6.64
C ALA A 357 11.84 1.67 7.38
N PHE A 358 12.83 1.12 6.69
CA PHE A 358 14.13 0.78 7.29
C PHE A 358 15.01 2.01 7.48
N GLY A 359 15.18 2.85 6.44
CA GLY A 359 16.08 3.99 6.45
C GLY A 359 15.72 5.03 7.52
N ALA A 360 14.42 5.31 7.74
CA ALA A 360 13.99 6.23 8.79
C ALA A 360 14.29 5.67 10.20
N GLY A 361 14.20 4.34 10.37
CA GLY A 361 14.62 3.68 11.62
C GLY A 361 16.11 3.85 11.89
N LEU A 362 16.95 3.59 10.87
CA LEU A 362 18.39 3.81 10.94
C LEU A 362 18.77 5.25 11.25
N ILE A 363 18.15 6.21 10.56
CA ILE A 363 18.38 7.64 10.78
C ILE A 363 18.01 8.02 12.22
N ARG A 364 16.85 7.55 12.71
CA ARG A 364 16.42 7.81 14.08
C ARG A 364 17.39 7.23 15.11
N GLU A 365 17.90 6.02 14.87
CA GLU A 365 18.91 5.38 15.73
C GLU A 365 20.20 6.17 15.75
N ALA A 366 20.72 6.55 14.59
CA ALA A 366 22.01 7.23 14.45
C ALA A 366 21.99 8.69 14.93
N THR A 367 20.87 9.41 14.75
CA THR A 367 20.78 10.87 15.00
C THR A 367 19.95 11.25 16.22
N GLY A 368 19.24 10.29 16.83
CA GLY A 368 18.30 10.55 17.90
C GLY A 368 17.02 11.26 17.45
N SER A 369 16.79 11.51 16.13
CA SER A 369 15.67 12.29 15.60
C SER A 369 15.18 11.76 14.26
N TYR A 370 13.87 11.91 13.99
CA TYR A 370 13.28 11.66 12.67
C TYR A 370 13.41 12.85 11.71
N LEU A 371 13.82 14.04 12.19
CA LEU A 371 13.90 15.25 11.36
C LEU A 371 14.65 15.03 10.03
N PRO A 372 15.87 14.41 10.02
CA PRO A 372 16.56 14.21 8.76
C PRO A 372 15.80 13.26 7.82
N ALA A 373 15.09 12.25 8.35
CA ALA A 373 14.33 11.31 7.53
C ALA A 373 13.17 12.01 6.80
N PHE A 374 12.43 12.89 7.50
CA PHE A 374 11.34 13.67 6.89
C PHE A 374 11.85 14.67 5.85
N VAL A 375 12.96 15.37 6.15
CA VAL A 375 13.56 16.33 5.20
C VAL A 375 14.08 15.63 3.96
N ILE A 376 14.78 14.50 4.10
CA ILE A 376 15.30 13.72 2.96
C ILE A 376 14.14 13.19 2.11
N ALA A 377 13.12 12.59 2.73
CA ALA A 377 11.96 12.07 2.01
C ALA A 377 11.18 13.18 1.28
N GLY A 378 11.02 14.34 1.94
CA GLY A 378 10.41 15.51 1.33
C GLY A 378 11.24 16.04 0.16
N GLY A 379 12.56 16.05 0.27
CA GLY A 379 13.49 16.37 -0.80
C GLY A 379 13.34 15.46 -2.02
N PHE A 380 13.21 14.13 -1.80
CA PHE A 380 12.88 13.20 -2.89
C PHE A 380 11.53 13.49 -3.54
N GLY A 381 10.52 13.93 -2.77
CA GLY A 381 9.23 14.38 -3.31
C GLY A 381 9.38 15.56 -4.25
N VAL A 382 10.10 16.60 -3.84
CA VAL A 382 10.39 17.78 -4.67
C VAL A 382 11.20 17.40 -5.91
N LEU A 383 12.22 16.56 -5.78
CA LEU A 383 13.01 16.07 -6.91
C LEU A 383 12.15 15.29 -7.90
N ALA A 384 11.25 14.41 -7.43
CA ALA A 384 10.32 13.67 -8.30
C ALA A 384 9.43 14.64 -9.10
N ALA A 385 8.92 15.70 -8.47
CA ALA A 385 8.17 16.74 -9.15
C ALA A 385 8.99 17.41 -10.27
N LEU A 386 10.21 17.81 -9.99
CA LEU A 386 11.10 18.44 -10.97
C LEU A 386 11.45 17.50 -12.14
N PHE A 387 11.67 16.20 -11.88
CA PHE A 387 11.93 15.21 -12.92
C PHE A 387 10.74 15.06 -13.88
N ILE A 388 9.51 15.10 -13.36
CA ILE A 388 8.30 15.04 -14.20
C ILE A 388 8.23 16.23 -15.15
N LEU A 389 8.53 17.46 -14.67
CA LEU A 389 8.58 18.65 -15.51
C LEU A 389 9.70 18.60 -16.55
N ALA A 390 10.88 18.17 -16.17
CA ALA A 390 12.03 18.09 -17.09
C ALA A 390 11.78 17.15 -18.27
N MET A 391 11.03 16.04 -18.04
CA MET A 391 10.64 15.15 -19.14
C MET A 391 9.50 15.72 -20.01
N GLN A 392 8.66 16.58 -19.47
CA GLN A 392 7.64 17.29 -20.25
C GLN A 392 8.28 18.21 -21.29
N SER A 393 9.30 18.97 -20.92
CA SER A 393 9.99 19.91 -21.80
C SER A 393 10.71 19.23 -22.97
N ARG A 394 11.23 18.01 -22.77
CA ARG A 394 11.93 17.23 -23.82
C ARG A 394 10.99 16.61 -24.86
N GLN A 395 9.71 16.42 -24.55
CA GLN A 395 8.72 15.85 -25.49
C GLN A 395 7.89 16.94 -26.21
N ALA A 396 7.91 18.17 -25.75
CA ALA A 396 7.43 19.33 -26.47
C ALA A 396 8.55 19.79 -27.43
N GLY A 397 8.91 18.96 -28.42
CA GLY A 397 9.66 19.39 -29.58
C GLY A 397 8.88 20.47 -30.35
N PRO A 398 9.50 21.26 -31.25
CA PRO A 398 8.93 22.47 -31.79
C PRO A 398 7.52 22.20 -32.34
N ALA A 399 6.57 23.00 -31.83
CA ALA A 399 5.21 23.00 -32.35
C ALA A 399 5.30 23.19 -33.88
N ILE A 400 4.93 22.20 -34.66
CA ILE A 400 4.69 22.35 -36.07
C ILE A 400 3.54 23.35 -36.14
N ALA A 401 3.87 24.59 -36.47
CA ALA A 401 2.90 25.59 -36.81
C ALA A 401 2.14 25.05 -38.04
N HIS A 402 0.93 24.61 -37.84
CA HIS A 402 0.00 24.36 -38.93
C HIS A 402 -0.47 25.73 -39.44
N PRO A 403 -0.45 25.95 -40.76
CA PRO A 403 -0.84 27.22 -41.41
C PRO A 403 -2.35 27.49 -41.25
#